data_874a70a422a6aa7f1a83bdf23a5451c5
#
_entry.id   874a70a422a6aa7f1a83bdf23a5451c5
#
_cell.length_a   1.000
_cell.length_b   1.000
_cell.length_c   1.000
_cell.angle_alpha   90.00
_cell.angle_beta   90.00
_cell.angle_gamma   90.00
#
_symmetry.space_group_name_H-M   'P 1'
#
loop_
_entity.id
_entity.type
_entity.pdbx_description
1 polymer ?
#
loop_
_entity_poly.entity_id
_entity_poly.type
_entity_poly.pdbx_seq_one_letter_code
_entity_poly.pdbx_strand_id
1 'polypeptide(L)'
;IMKYFIKTDKISNLHEISRKVARLDVEADVKQGRFTVDINSILGTYSLNWAVGVTLEFVKEGEDNDKLISFISSLPDVFCHKLGEEND
;
A
#
# COMPACT_ATOMS: atom_id res chain seq x y z
N ILE A 1 -3.85 -13.87 -3.60
CA ILE A 1 -3.25 -12.52 -3.52
C ILE A 1 -4.18 -11.58 -2.78
N MET A 2 -3.67 -11.00 -1.70
CA MET A 2 -4.42 -10.05 -0.88
C MET A 2 -4.31 -8.67 -1.51
N LYS A 3 -5.46 -8.01 -1.68
CA LYS A 3 -5.54 -6.69 -2.29
C LYS A 3 -6.29 -5.73 -1.39
N TYR A 4 -5.81 -4.52 -1.33
CA TYR A 4 -6.41 -3.44 -0.54
C TYR A 4 -6.48 -2.18 -1.36
N PHE A 5 -7.58 -1.45 -1.23
CA PHE A 5 -7.72 -0.12 -1.80
C PHE A 5 -7.34 0.90 -0.74
N ILE A 6 -6.43 1.80 -1.07
CA ILE A 6 -5.92 2.80 -0.13
C ILE A 6 -6.05 4.18 -0.76
N LYS A 7 -6.58 5.12 0.01
CA LYS A 7 -6.80 6.47 -0.45
C LYS A 7 -6.40 7.46 0.65
N THR A 8 -5.61 8.45 0.29
CA THR A 8 -5.25 9.54 1.20
C THR A 8 -4.77 10.74 0.38
N ASP A 9 -5.13 11.93 0.83
CA ASP A 9 -4.64 13.17 0.22
C ASP A 9 -3.50 13.80 1.02
N LYS A 10 -3.02 13.11 2.06
CA LYS A 10 -1.95 13.62 2.93
C LYS A 10 -0.62 13.01 2.56
N ILE A 11 0.31 13.85 2.07
CA ILE A 11 1.65 13.38 1.75
C ILE A 11 2.39 12.86 2.99
N SER A 12 2.05 13.38 4.17
CA SER A 12 2.62 12.89 5.41
C SER A 12 2.31 11.42 5.64
N ASN A 13 1.12 10.96 5.20
CA ASN A 13 0.75 9.55 5.31
C ASN A 13 1.59 8.69 4.37
N LEU A 14 1.87 9.17 3.16
CA LEU A 14 2.75 8.45 2.24
C LEU A 14 4.14 8.28 2.82
N HIS A 15 4.64 9.34 3.46
CA HIS A 15 5.94 9.31 4.11
C HIS A 15 5.98 8.26 5.23
N GLU A 16 4.94 8.23 6.06
CA GLU A 16 4.85 7.24 7.14
C GLU A 16 4.74 5.81 6.60
N ILE A 17 3.97 5.61 5.54
CA ILE A 17 3.85 4.29 4.91
C ILE A 17 5.21 3.83 4.38
N SER A 18 5.92 4.71 3.67
CA SER A 18 7.25 4.37 3.13
C SER A 18 8.24 4.02 4.24
N ARG A 19 8.21 4.75 5.34
CA ARG A 19 9.09 4.47 6.47
C ARG A 19 8.76 3.12 7.10
N LYS A 20 7.47 2.79 7.22
CA LYS A 20 7.05 1.51 7.79
C LYS A 20 7.46 0.35 6.89
N VAL A 21 7.23 0.49 5.59
CA VAL A 21 7.62 -0.53 4.60
C VAL A 21 9.11 -0.85 4.71
N ALA A 22 9.95 0.18 4.89
CA ALA A 22 11.39 -0.01 4.99
C ALA A 22 11.81 -0.85 6.19
N ARG A 23 10.95 -0.98 7.20
CA ARG A 23 11.22 -1.76 8.41
C ARG A 23 10.60 -3.14 8.40
N LEU A 24 9.83 -3.45 7.38
CA LEU A 24 9.11 -4.71 7.28
C LEU A 24 9.64 -5.54 6.11
N ASP A 25 9.39 -6.84 6.17
CA ASP A 25 9.67 -7.75 5.07
C ASP A 25 8.40 -7.95 4.28
N VAL A 26 8.13 -7.03 3.36
CA VAL A 26 6.95 -7.11 2.50
C VAL A 26 7.36 -6.97 1.04
N GLU A 27 6.66 -7.70 0.19
CA GLU A 27 6.75 -7.53 -1.24
C GLU A 27 5.34 -7.25 -1.75
N ALA A 28 5.16 -6.08 -2.33
CA ALA A 28 3.85 -5.67 -2.79
C ALA A 28 3.99 -4.70 -3.96
N ASP A 29 2.99 -4.74 -4.82
CA ASP A 29 2.85 -3.79 -5.90
C ASP A 29 1.76 -2.79 -5.56
N VAL A 30 1.98 -1.55 -5.98
CA VAL A 30 0.98 -0.50 -5.88
C VAL A 30 0.53 -0.17 -7.30
N LYS A 31 -0.76 -0.30 -7.54
CA LYS A 31 -1.33 -0.16 -8.88
C LYS A 31 -2.30 0.99 -8.97
N GLN A 32 -2.26 1.69 -10.09
CA GLN A 32 -3.23 2.73 -10.40
C GLN A 32 -3.37 2.81 -11.91
N GLY A 33 -4.56 2.45 -12.42
CA GLY A 33 -4.75 2.37 -13.86
C GLY A 33 -3.81 1.34 -14.47
N ARG A 34 -3.03 1.78 -15.44
CA ARG A 34 -2.04 0.92 -16.10
C ARG A 34 -0.67 0.93 -15.42
N PHE A 35 -0.51 1.71 -14.37
CA PHE A 35 0.77 1.85 -13.70
C PHE A 35 0.89 0.86 -12.56
N THR A 36 2.05 0.22 -12.46
CA THR A 36 2.39 -0.68 -11.37
C THR A 36 3.77 -0.29 -10.86
N VAL A 37 3.89 -0.04 -9.57
CA VAL A 37 5.17 0.28 -8.95
C VAL A 37 5.38 -0.62 -7.74
N ASP A 38 6.64 -0.85 -7.40
CA ASP A 38 7.00 -1.61 -6.20
C ASP A 38 6.81 -0.70 -4.99
N ILE A 39 6.16 -1.22 -3.93
CA ILE A 39 5.94 -0.45 -2.69
C ILE A 39 7.26 0.03 -2.07
N ASN A 40 8.36 -0.68 -2.33
CA ASN A 40 9.67 -0.32 -1.83
C ASN A 40 10.34 0.79 -2.65
N SER A 41 9.76 1.17 -3.79
CA SER A 41 10.27 2.24 -4.62
C SER A 41 9.65 3.57 -4.19
N ILE A 42 10.41 4.39 -3.50
CA ILE A 42 9.92 5.68 -2.99
C ILE A 42 9.46 6.57 -4.15
N LEU A 43 10.28 6.70 -5.18
CA LEU A 43 9.93 7.55 -6.33
C LEU A 43 8.71 7.03 -7.06
N GLY A 44 8.64 5.71 -7.28
CA GLY A 44 7.47 5.10 -7.92
C GLY A 44 6.20 5.32 -7.13
N THR A 45 6.28 5.09 -5.82
CA THR A 45 5.14 5.25 -4.92
C THR A 45 4.61 6.68 -4.94
N TYR A 46 5.51 7.67 -4.89
CA TYR A 46 5.12 9.08 -4.87
C TYR A 46 4.65 9.58 -6.23
N SER A 47 4.92 8.84 -7.31
CA SER A 47 4.46 9.23 -8.65
C SER A 47 2.97 8.97 -8.86
N LEU A 48 2.35 8.16 -8.02
CA LEU A 48 0.93 7.83 -8.14
C LEU A 48 0.08 8.87 -7.41
N ASN A 49 -1.18 8.97 -7.83
CA ASN A 49 -2.13 9.90 -7.20
C ASN A 49 -2.94 9.18 -6.11
N TRP A 50 -2.43 9.21 -4.90
CA TRP A 50 -3.06 8.53 -3.76
C TRP A 50 -4.37 9.19 -3.34
N ALA A 51 -4.59 10.45 -3.70
CA ALA A 51 -5.85 11.13 -3.37
C ALA A 51 -7.03 10.53 -4.16
N VAL A 52 -6.74 9.98 -5.33
CA VAL A 52 -7.75 9.25 -6.12
C VAL A 52 -7.88 7.82 -5.62
N GLY A 53 -6.78 7.24 -5.17
CA GLY A 53 -6.75 5.89 -4.63
C GLY A 53 -5.88 4.95 -5.43
N VAL A 54 -5.25 4.04 -4.73
CA VAL A 54 -4.36 3.03 -5.32
C VAL A 54 -4.78 1.65 -4.81
N THR A 55 -4.38 0.61 -5.54
CA THR A 55 -4.56 -0.76 -5.11
C THR A 55 -3.22 -1.34 -4.69
N LEU A 56 -3.15 -1.82 -3.46
CA LEU A 56 -1.98 -2.50 -2.94
C LEU A 56 -2.20 -4.01 -3.08
N GLU A 57 -1.27 -4.69 -3.76
CA GLU A 57 -1.32 -6.14 -3.95
C GLU A 57 -0.07 -6.77 -3.34
N PHE A 58 -0.26 -7.61 -2.33
CA PHE A 58 0.87 -8.37 -1.79
C PHE A 58 1.22 -9.50 -2.74
N VAL A 59 2.51 -9.64 -3.06
CA VAL A 59 2.98 -10.69 -3.96
C VAL A 59 3.56 -11.88 -3.22
N LYS A 60 3.71 -11.79 -1.91
CA LYS A 60 4.05 -12.93 -1.07
C LYS A 60 3.29 -12.85 0.25
N GLU A 61 3.07 -14.01 0.86
CA GLU A 61 2.46 -14.09 2.18
C GLU A 61 3.51 -13.82 3.26
N GLY A 62 3.05 -13.44 4.45
CA GLY A 62 3.91 -13.18 5.57
C GLY A 62 3.20 -12.34 6.62
N GLU A 63 3.61 -12.48 7.86
CA GLU A 63 2.97 -11.75 8.96
C GLU A 63 3.19 -10.24 8.89
N ASP A 64 4.25 -9.80 8.22
CA ASP A 64 4.52 -8.38 8.07
C ASP A 64 3.48 -7.68 7.18
N ASN A 65 2.78 -8.45 6.33
CA ASN A 65 1.69 -7.89 5.53
C ASN A 65 0.59 -7.35 6.44
N ASP A 66 0.20 -8.12 7.45
CA ASP A 66 -0.83 -7.68 8.40
C ASP A 66 -0.36 -6.50 9.23
N LYS A 67 0.92 -6.48 9.59
CA LYS A 67 1.50 -5.35 10.32
C LYS A 67 1.42 -4.07 9.51
N LEU A 68 1.70 -4.16 8.22
CA LEU A 68 1.63 -2.99 7.33
C LEU A 68 0.19 -2.49 7.22
N ILE A 69 -0.77 -3.38 6.99
CA ILE A 69 -2.17 -2.98 6.85
C ILE A 69 -2.71 -2.39 8.15
N SER A 70 -2.38 -2.98 9.30
CA SER A 70 -2.79 -2.42 10.58
C SER A 70 -2.24 -1.01 10.77
N PHE A 71 -0.98 -0.81 10.39
CA PHE A 71 -0.36 0.50 10.48
C PHE A 71 -1.06 1.52 9.58
N ILE A 72 -1.27 1.17 8.31
CA ILE A 72 -1.93 2.06 7.35
C ILE A 72 -3.33 2.42 7.83
N SER A 73 -4.07 1.43 8.32
CA SER A 73 -5.44 1.64 8.80
C SER A 73 -5.51 2.52 10.04
N SER A 74 -4.40 2.65 10.78
CA SER A 74 -4.34 3.47 11.98
C SER A 74 -4.01 4.94 11.70
N LEU A 75 -3.56 5.25 10.48
CA LEU A 75 -3.18 6.62 10.13
C LEU A 75 -4.40 7.51 10.01
N PRO A 76 -4.31 8.78 10.42
CA PRO A 76 -5.42 9.72 10.24
C PRO A 76 -5.61 10.05 8.76
N ASP A 77 -6.86 10.23 8.37
CA ASP A 77 -7.20 10.63 7.00
C ASP A 77 -6.77 9.63 5.93
N VAL A 78 -6.73 8.35 6.28
CA VAL A 78 -6.49 7.27 5.34
C VAL A 78 -7.73 6.40 5.25
N PHE A 79 -8.16 6.11 4.03
CA PHE A 79 -9.15 5.09 3.78
C PHE A 79 -8.42 3.83 3.32
N CYS A 80 -8.65 2.71 4.00
CA CYS A 80 -8.04 1.43 3.65
C CYS A 80 -9.12 0.36 3.68
N HIS A 81 -9.36 -0.27 2.55
CA HIS A 81 -10.44 -1.24 2.38
C HIS A 81 -9.92 -2.49 1.69
N LYS A 82 -10.19 -3.64 2.29
CA LYS A 82 -9.81 -4.93 1.70
C LYS A 82 -10.69 -5.22 0.49
N LEU A 83 -10.07 -5.43 -0.66
CA LEU A 83 -10.78 -5.73 -1.90
C LEU A 83 -11.10 -7.22 -2.04
N GLY A 84 -10.31 -8.06 -1.39
CA GLY A 84 -10.52 -9.48 -1.47
C GLY A 84 -9.20 -10.23 -1.60
N GLU A 85 -9.33 -11.51 -1.90
CA GLU A 85 -8.22 -12.41 -2.03
C GLU A 85 -8.42 -13.23 -3.30
N GLU A 86 -7.46 -13.16 -4.21
CA GLU A 86 -7.51 -13.97 -5.41
C GLU A 86 -6.76 -15.28 -5.19
N ASN A 87 -7.40 -16.36 -5.61
CA ASN A 87 -6.78 -17.69 -5.62
C ASN A 87 -6.37 -17.99 -7.06
N ASP A 88 -5.08 -18.04 -7.30
CA ASP A 88 -4.58 -18.37 -8.61
C ASP A 88 -4.29 -19.85 -8.75
#